data_00e70e222644c460a6cd4cd3c56a8766
#
_entry.id   00e70e222644c460a6cd4cd3c56a8766
#
_cell.length_a   1.000
_cell.length_b   1.000
_cell.length_c   1.000
_cell.angle_alpha   90.00
_cell.angle_beta   90.00
_cell.angle_gamma   90.00
#
_symmetry.space_group_name_H-M   'P 1'
#
loop_
_entity.id
_entity.type
_entity.pdbx_description
1 polymer ?
#
loop_
_entity_poly.entity_id
_entity_poly.type
_entity_poly.pdbx_seq_one_letter_code
_entity_poly.pdbx_strand_id
1 'polypeptide(L)'
;MNYPIRIVRRRKLAVGFVAVAALAAAAGATLLSNTAQAASTLGAQAAASGRYFGTAVPASKLGDGTYVSILDREFNMITPENEMKWDTTEPSRGNFNFGPADQIVSHAQAHGQRMRGHTLVWHSQLPSWVSSITDANTLRSVMDNHITQEMTHYKGKIYAWDVVNEAFADGSTQHRSSVFQNVLGNGFIEEAFRTARGVDPAAKLCYNDYNIEDWNAAKTQGVYSMVKDFKSRGVPIDCVGFQSHFGSGGPPSNFQTTLSNFAALGVDVQLTELDIAQAGTTQYSNTV
;
A
#
# COMPACT_ATOMS: atom_id res chain seq x y z
N MET A 1 54.11 -50.95 25.77
CA MET A 1 54.07 -50.35 24.40
C MET A 1 54.35 -48.86 24.55
N ASN A 2 55.54 -48.48 24.10
CA ASN A 2 56.13 -47.13 24.32
C ASN A 2 55.66 -46.17 23.24
N TYR A 3 55.15 -45.04 23.63
CA TYR A 3 54.97 -43.87 22.73
C TYR A 3 56.13 -42.89 22.94
N PRO A 4 56.75 -42.39 21.90
CA PRO A 4 57.80 -41.40 22.05
C PRO A 4 57.22 -39.96 22.01
N ILE A 5 57.64 -39.19 22.99
CA ILE A 5 57.37 -37.75 23.12
C ILE A 5 58.23 -36.99 22.08
N ARG A 6 57.62 -36.22 21.19
CA ARG A 6 58.31 -35.26 20.32
C ARG A 6 58.37 -33.87 20.94
N ILE A 7 59.58 -33.45 21.27
CA ILE A 7 59.92 -32.11 21.75
C ILE A 7 59.96 -31.17 20.55
N VAL A 8 59.12 -30.13 20.55
CA VAL A 8 59.17 -29.03 19.57
C VAL A 8 59.98 -27.89 20.15
N ARG A 9 61.10 -27.61 19.49
CA ARG A 9 62.01 -26.49 19.81
C ARG A 9 61.37 -25.14 19.47
N ARG A 10 61.27 -24.26 20.45
CA ARG A 10 60.91 -22.86 20.27
C ARG A 10 62.08 -22.10 19.61
N ARG A 11 61.90 -21.53 18.43
CA ARG A 11 62.80 -20.55 17.83
C ARG A 11 62.40 -19.16 18.37
N LYS A 12 63.40 -18.49 18.96
CA LYS A 12 63.34 -17.07 19.36
C LYS A 12 63.49 -16.24 18.07
N LEU A 13 62.52 -15.42 17.78
CA LEU A 13 62.62 -14.35 16.79
C LEU A 13 63.03 -13.06 17.50
N ALA A 14 64.11 -12.47 17.02
CA ALA A 14 64.63 -11.21 17.46
C ALA A 14 63.70 -10.05 17.03
N VAL A 15 63.37 -9.17 17.97
CA VAL A 15 62.63 -7.96 17.72
C VAL A 15 63.61 -6.87 17.29
N GLY A 16 63.56 -6.50 16.02
CA GLY A 16 64.26 -5.32 15.52
C GLY A 16 63.39 -4.06 15.75
N PHE A 17 63.90 -3.15 16.55
CA PHE A 17 63.30 -1.82 16.69
C PHE A 17 63.59 -0.99 15.44
N VAL A 18 62.54 -0.64 14.66
CA VAL A 18 62.61 0.41 13.65
C VAL A 18 61.91 1.64 14.23
N ALA A 19 62.66 2.68 14.50
CA ALA A 19 62.15 3.97 14.84
C ALA A 19 61.49 4.61 13.61
N VAL A 20 60.17 4.75 13.63
CA VAL A 20 59.45 5.53 12.62
C VAL A 20 59.15 6.90 13.25
N ALA A 21 59.73 7.93 12.65
CA ALA A 21 59.44 9.32 12.99
C ALA A 21 57.98 9.65 12.73
N ALA A 22 57.28 10.11 13.76
CA ALA A 22 55.91 10.57 13.67
C ALA A 22 55.89 11.96 13.00
N LEU A 23 55.53 12.04 11.72
CA LEU A 23 55.01 13.26 11.12
C LEU A 23 53.59 13.43 11.58
N ALA A 24 53.34 14.39 12.46
CA ALA A 24 51.99 14.85 12.81
C ALA A 24 51.42 15.63 11.61
N ALA A 25 50.73 14.96 10.72
CA ALA A 25 49.84 15.61 9.79
C ALA A 25 48.53 15.95 10.54
N ALA A 26 48.34 17.23 10.87
CA ALA A 26 47.06 17.76 11.31
C ALA A 26 46.08 17.63 10.17
N ALA A 27 45.40 16.48 10.07
CA ALA A 27 44.22 16.33 9.25
C ALA A 27 43.11 17.11 9.93
N GLY A 28 42.88 18.32 9.45
CA GLY A 28 41.66 19.07 9.77
C GLY A 28 40.47 18.23 9.33
N ALA A 29 39.80 17.57 10.24
CA ALA A 29 38.49 17.01 10.03
C ALA A 29 37.50 18.17 9.77
N THR A 30 37.36 18.58 8.52
CA THR A 30 36.19 19.32 8.09
C THR A 30 35.02 18.36 8.30
N LEU A 31 34.32 18.56 9.42
CA LEU A 31 32.95 18.09 9.57
C LEU A 31 32.15 18.74 8.43
N LEU A 32 32.06 18.03 7.30
CA LEU A 32 31.02 18.29 6.35
C LEU A 32 29.70 18.02 7.10
N SER A 33 29.14 19.09 7.68
CA SER A 33 27.74 19.09 8.02
C SER A 33 27.02 18.85 6.69
N ASN A 34 26.67 17.57 6.43
CA ASN A 34 25.63 17.24 5.48
C ASN A 34 24.35 17.90 6.05
N THR A 35 24.16 19.18 5.75
CA THR A 35 22.82 19.74 5.73
C THR A 35 22.12 18.91 4.65
N ALA A 36 21.31 17.93 5.07
CA ALA A 36 20.43 17.23 4.17
C ALA A 36 19.65 18.31 3.43
N GLN A 37 20.00 18.55 2.17
CA GLN A 37 19.27 19.48 1.33
C GLN A 37 17.88 18.90 1.24
N ALA A 38 16.87 19.65 1.67
CA ALA A 38 15.48 19.20 1.59
C ALA A 38 15.21 18.73 0.16
N ALA A 39 14.65 17.58 0.02
CA ALA A 39 14.31 17.04 -1.30
C ALA A 39 13.40 18.04 -2.03
N SER A 40 13.66 18.28 -3.30
CA SER A 40 13.03 19.35 -4.07
C SER A 40 11.60 19.04 -4.52
N THR A 41 11.11 17.82 -4.30
CA THR A 41 9.79 17.36 -4.74
C THR A 41 9.07 16.59 -3.63
N LEU A 42 7.73 16.50 -3.70
CA LEU A 42 6.92 15.79 -2.70
C LEU A 42 7.29 14.31 -2.62
N GLY A 43 7.39 13.64 -3.76
CA GLY A 43 7.79 12.23 -3.82
C GLY A 43 9.20 11.98 -3.29
N ALA A 44 10.16 12.87 -3.57
CA ALA A 44 11.52 12.74 -3.06
C ALA A 44 11.58 12.99 -1.55
N GLN A 45 10.80 13.94 -1.02
CA GLN A 45 10.70 14.18 0.41
C GLN A 45 10.07 12.99 1.15
N ALA A 46 9.01 12.39 0.59
CA ALA A 46 8.41 11.18 1.13
C ALA A 46 9.41 10.01 1.13
N ALA A 47 10.14 9.81 0.02
CA ALA A 47 11.14 8.76 -0.11
C ALA A 47 12.28 8.88 0.91
N ALA A 48 12.70 10.11 1.27
CA ALA A 48 13.70 10.36 2.30
C ALA A 48 13.31 9.81 3.68
N SER A 49 12.01 9.65 3.94
CA SER A 49 11.45 9.04 5.17
C SER A 49 10.94 7.60 4.96
N GLY A 50 11.27 6.97 3.82
CA GLY A 50 10.83 5.63 3.49
C GLY A 50 9.33 5.52 3.13
N ARG A 51 8.71 6.65 2.75
CA ARG A 51 7.29 6.74 2.41
C ARG A 51 7.07 7.00 0.92
N TYR A 52 5.82 6.99 0.52
CA TYR A 52 5.36 7.36 -0.81
C TYR A 52 4.41 8.54 -0.72
N PHE A 53 4.46 9.41 -1.73
CA PHE A 53 3.48 10.46 -1.95
C PHE A 53 2.85 10.24 -3.32
N GLY A 54 1.58 9.88 -3.33
CA GLY A 54 0.86 9.45 -4.53
C GLY A 54 -0.28 10.36 -4.91
N THR A 55 -0.85 10.06 -6.07
CA THR A 55 -2.06 10.71 -6.57
C THR A 55 -2.92 9.76 -7.39
N ALA A 56 -4.22 10.02 -7.45
CA ALA A 56 -5.11 9.37 -8.41
C ALA A 56 -4.85 9.91 -9.82
N VAL A 57 -4.90 9.03 -10.81
CA VAL A 57 -4.62 9.36 -12.22
C VAL A 57 -5.66 8.71 -13.13
N PRO A 58 -6.45 9.50 -13.89
CA PRO A 58 -7.26 8.98 -14.97
C PRO A 58 -6.42 8.88 -16.25
N ALA A 59 -6.57 7.79 -17.00
CA ALA A 59 -5.85 7.55 -18.27
C ALA A 59 -6.01 8.70 -19.26
N SER A 60 -7.18 9.36 -19.28
CA SER A 60 -7.49 10.50 -20.14
C SER A 60 -6.58 11.71 -19.93
N LYS A 61 -5.92 11.82 -18.77
CA LYS A 61 -5.01 12.94 -18.45
C LYS A 61 -3.57 12.67 -18.88
N LEU A 62 -3.21 11.48 -19.28
CA LEU A 62 -1.85 11.16 -19.72
C LEU A 62 -1.45 11.85 -21.05
N GLY A 63 -2.41 12.40 -21.77
CA GLY A 63 -2.14 13.25 -22.95
C GLY A 63 -1.94 14.75 -22.63
N ASP A 64 -2.16 15.18 -21.38
CA ASP A 64 -1.99 16.58 -20.97
C ASP A 64 -0.55 16.79 -20.46
N GLY A 65 0.28 17.45 -21.27
CA GLY A 65 1.70 17.67 -20.95
C GLY A 65 1.94 18.45 -19.65
N THR A 66 1.07 19.39 -19.28
CA THR A 66 1.17 20.12 -18.00
C THR A 66 0.87 19.19 -16.82
N TYR A 67 -0.19 18.42 -16.91
CA TYR A 67 -0.56 17.42 -15.92
C TYR A 67 0.56 16.40 -15.71
N VAL A 68 1.05 15.81 -16.80
CA VAL A 68 2.11 14.79 -16.76
C VAL A 68 3.41 15.35 -16.18
N SER A 69 3.78 16.60 -16.54
CA SER A 69 5.01 17.22 -15.99
C SER A 69 4.96 17.38 -14.47
N ILE A 70 3.79 17.64 -13.89
CA ILE A 70 3.59 17.73 -12.44
C ILE A 70 3.57 16.32 -11.83
N LEU A 71 2.84 15.39 -12.47
CA LEU A 71 2.73 14.00 -12.04
C LEU A 71 4.12 13.35 -11.89
N ASP A 72 4.95 13.46 -12.91
CA ASP A 72 6.26 12.78 -12.94
C ASP A 72 7.28 13.46 -12.01
N ARG A 73 7.13 14.77 -11.78
CA ARG A 73 8.03 15.48 -10.89
C ARG A 73 7.69 15.28 -9.41
N GLU A 74 6.40 15.36 -9.06
CA GLU A 74 5.99 15.46 -7.65
C GLU A 74 5.64 14.13 -7.00
N PHE A 75 5.18 13.13 -7.77
CA PHE A 75 4.62 11.90 -7.20
C PHE A 75 5.46 10.67 -7.52
N ASN A 76 5.61 9.79 -6.53
CA ASN A 76 6.33 8.53 -6.68
C ASN A 76 5.41 7.29 -6.54
N MET A 77 4.09 7.51 -6.44
CA MET A 77 3.06 6.48 -6.45
C MET A 77 1.82 6.94 -7.22
N ILE A 78 1.20 6.04 -7.96
CA ILE A 78 -0.01 6.29 -8.75
C ILE A 78 -1.10 5.29 -8.35
N THR A 79 -2.34 5.78 -8.28
CA THR A 79 -3.55 4.96 -8.17
C THR A 79 -4.44 5.27 -9.36
N PRO A 80 -4.88 4.31 -10.20
CA PRO A 80 -5.88 4.56 -11.25
C PRO A 80 -7.18 5.07 -10.65
N GLU A 81 -7.76 6.11 -11.24
CA GLU A 81 -8.96 6.72 -10.67
C GLU A 81 -10.21 5.83 -10.86
N ASN A 82 -10.37 5.26 -12.07
CA ASN A 82 -11.49 4.38 -12.39
C ASN A 82 -11.08 3.12 -13.17
N GLU A 83 -9.90 3.09 -13.75
CA GLU A 83 -9.53 2.14 -14.79
C GLU A 83 -9.28 0.71 -14.28
N MET A 84 -9.14 0.52 -12.94
CA MET A 84 -9.04 -0.80 -12.30
C MET A 84 -10.29 -1.16 -11.49
N LYS A 85 -11.44 -0.48 -11.71
CA LYS A 85 -12.71 -0.83 -11.11
C LYS A 85 -13.44 -1.86 -11.95
N TRP A 86 -14.23 -2.72 -11.33
CA TRP A 86 -14.81 -3.91 -11.95
C TRP A 86 -15.61 -3.62 -13.22
N ASP A 87 -16.44 -2.56 -13.19
CA ASP A 87 -17.25 -2.19 -14.36
C ASP A 87 -16.41 -1.78 -15.59
N THR A 88 -15.19 -1.31 -15.37
CA THR A 88 -14.23 -0.97 -16.43
C THR A 88 -13.42 -2.17 -16.87
N THR A 89 -12.93 -3.00 -15.93
CA THR A 89 -12.03 -4.12 -16.23
C THR A 89 -12.77 -5.35 -16.72
N GLU A 90 -14.02 -5.59 -16.30
CA GLU A 90 -14.83 -6.73 -16.75
C GLU A 90 -16.29 -6.29 -16.97
N PRO A 91 -16.59 -5.44 -17.98
CA PRO A 91 -17.93 -4.90 -18.22
C PRO A 91 -18.98 -5.97 -18.54
N SER A 92 -18.56 -7.11 -19.05
CA SER A 92 -19.39 -8.30 -19.25
C SER A 92 -18.62 -9.56 -18.87
N ARG A 93 -19.31 -10.58 -18.42
CA ARG A 93 -18.75 -11.78 -17.83
C ARG A 93 -17.69 -12.44 -18.73
N GLY A 94 -16.46 -12.55 -18.20
CA GLY A 94 -15.33 -13.16 -18.91
C GLY A 94 -14.72 -12.30 -20.01
N ASN A 95 -15.21 -11.08 -20.20
CA ASN A 95 -14.69 -10.16 -21.21
C ASN A 95 -13.90 -9.04 -20.54
N PHE A 96 -12.58 -9.23 -20.43
CA PHE A 96 -11.68 -8.31 -19.74
C PHE A 96 -11.15 -7.21 -20.65
N ASN A 97 -11.14 -5.98 -20.14
CA ASN A 97 -10.60 -4.79 -20.80
C ASN A 97 -9.59 -4.11 -19.88
N PHE A 98 -8.32 -4.40 -20.04
CA PHE A 98 -7.23 -3.79 -19.28
C PHE A 98 -6.60 -2.57 -19.95
N GLY A 99 -6.99 -2.26 -21.21
CA GLY A 99 -6.35 -1.23 -22.02
C GLY A 99 -6.20 0.15 -21.34
N PRO A 100 -7.24 0.71 -20.72
CA PRO A 100 -7.12 1.99 -20.01
C PRO A 100 -6.15 1.93 -18.82
N ALA A 101 -6.21 0.89 -18.00
CA ALA A 101 -5.30 0.72 -16.87
C ALA A 101 -3.86 0.41 -17.30
N ASP A 102 -3.65 -0.33 -18.40
CA ASP A 102 -2.34 -0.60 -18.99
C ASP A 102 -1.60 0.68 -19.36
N GLN A 103 -2.30 1.71 -19.81
CA GLN A 103 -1.70 3.02 -20.11
C GLN A 103 -1.10 3.64 -18.85
N ILE A 104 -1.84 3.62 -17.73
CA ILE A 104 -1.39 4.17 -16.45
C ILE A 104 -0.23 3.35 -15.89
N VAL A 105 -0.33 2.03 -15.91
CA VAL A 105 0.74 1.13 -15.43
C VAL A 105 2.02 1.31 -16.24
N SER A 106 1.90 1.41 -17.56
CA SER A 106 3.05 1.62 -18.46
C SER A 106 3.71 2.97 -18.22
N HIS A 107 2.90 4.03 -17.99
CA HIS A 107 3.39 5.35 -17.63
C HIS A 107 4.17 5.31 -16.30
N ALA A 108 3.58 4.73 -15.25
CA ALA A 108 4.21 4.61 -13.94
C ALA A 108 5.56 3.86 -14.02
N GLN A 109 5.59 2.73 -14.74
CA GLN A 109 6.81 1.96 -14.92
C GLN A 109 7.90 2.74 -15.67
N ALA A 110 7.54 3.50 -16.70
CA ALA A 110 8.46 4.32 -17.46
C ALA A 110 9.10 5.44 -16.63
N HIS A 111 8.40 5.93 -15.58
CA HIS A 111 8.84 7.03 -14.72
C HIS A 111 9.29 6.58 -13.33
N GLY A 112 9.43 5.25 -13.10
CA GLY A 112 9.89 4.70 -11.82
C GLY A 112 8.92 4.91 -10.65
N GLN A 113 7.64 5.16 -10.94
CA GLN A 113 6.59 5.33 -9.96
C GLN A 113 5.99 3.98 -9.58
N ARG A 114 5.59 3.82 -8.32
CA ARG A 114 4.87 2.63 -7.87
C ARG A 114 3.38 2.74 -8.15
N MET A 115 2.72 1.59 -8.19
CA MET A 115 1.28 1.50 -8.45
C MET A 115 0.53 0.95 -7.24
N ARG A 116 -0.61 1.55 -6.90
CA ARG A 116 -1.68 0.93 -6.11
C ARG A 116 -2.79 0.51 -7.05
N GLY A 117 -3.26 -0.73 -6.93
CA GLY A 117 -4.44 -1.23 -7.65
C GLY A 117 -5.71 -0.93 -6.84
N HIS A 118 -6.66 -0.25 -7.45
CA HIS A 118 -7.93 0.13 -6.84
C HIS A 118 -9.08 -0.13 -7.83
N THR A 119 -9.93 -1.09 -7.56
CA THR A 119 -10.07 -2.02 -6.43
C THR A 119 -10.67 -3.34 -6.93
N LEU A 120 -10.31 -4.47 -6.32
CA LEU A 120 -10.74 -5.78 -6.81
C LEU A 120 -12.20 -6.10 -6.47
N VAL A 121 -12.63 -5.88 -5.22
CA VAL A 121 -14.01 -6.18 -4.78
C VAL A 121 -14.63 -4.96 -4.10
N TRP A 122 -15.63 -4.41 -4.73
CA TRP A 122 -16.37 -3.24 -4.24
C TRP A 122 -17.84 -3.32 -4.63
N HIS A 123 -18.72 -2.81 -3.80
CA HIS A 123 -20.17 -2.81 -4.03
C HIS A 123 -20.64 -1.77 -5.04
N SER A 124 -19.80 -0.78 -5.35
CA SER A 124 -20.07 0.30 -6.30
C SER A 124 -19.26 0.10 -7.58
N GLN A 125 -19.56 0.82 -8.64
CA GLN A 125 -18.99 0.65 -9.99
C GLN A 125 -18.87 -0.85 -10.36
N LEU A 126 -19.94 -1.59 -10.07
CA LEU A 126 -20.06 -3.02 -10.26
C LEU A 126 -21.04 -3.30 -11.42
N PRO A 127 -20.68 -4.10 -12.42
CA PRO A 127 -21.57 -4.40 -13.54
C PRO A 127 -22.87 -5.06 -13.07
N SER A 128 -23.98 -4.74 -13.72
CA SER A 128 -25.30 -5.29 -13.35
C SER A 128 -25.34 -6.82 -13.44
N TRP A 129 -24.56 -7.43 -14.32
CA TRP A 129 -24.47 -8.88 -14.43
C TRP A 129 -23.89 -9.54 -13.17
N VAL A 130 -22.99 -8.84 -12.42
CA VAL A 130 -22.49 -9.32 -11.11
C VAL A 130 -23.55 -9.06 -10.03
N SER A 131 -24.07 -7.83 -9.93
CA SER A 131 -25.00 -7.44 -8.87
C SER A 131 -26.34 -8.20 -8.90
N SER A 132 -26.67 -8.85 -10.02
CA SER A 132 -27.87 -9.68 -10.17
C SER A 132 -27.66 -11.16 -9.80
N ILE A 133 -26.45 -11.59 -9.45
CA ILE A 133 -26.19 -13.01 -9.08
C ILE A 133 -26.77 -13.30 -7.70
N THR A 134 -27.60 -14.35 -7.62
CA THR A 134 -28.22 -14.80 -6.36
C THR A 134 -27.71 -16.15 -5.88
N ASP A 135 -27.02 -16.90 -6.74
CA ASP A 135 -26.42 -18.20 -6.38
C ASP A 135 -25.01 -18.01 -5.81
N ALA A 136 -24.78 -18.52 -4.62
CA ALA A 136 -23.53 -18.32 -3.88
C ALA A 136 -22.32 -18.96 -4.56
N ASN A 137 -22.47 -20.12 -5.17
CA ASN A 137 -21.36 -20.80 -5.85
C ASN A 137 -20.96 -20.04 -7.11
N THR A 138 -21.95 -19.52 -7.84
CA THR A 138 -21.74 -18.70 -9.01
C THR A 138 -21.02 -17.39 -8.63
N LEU A 139 -21.50 -16.68 -7.61
CA LEU A 139 -20.90 -15.42 -7.21
C LEU A 139 -19.47 -15.60 -6.69
N ARG A 140 -19.21 -16.66 -5.92
CA ARG A 140 -17.87 -17.01 -5.44
C ARG A 140 -16.93 -17.25 -6.62
N SER A 141 -17.33 -18.10 -7.57
CA SER A 141 -16.53 -18.40 -8.74
C SER A 141 -16.25 -17.15 -9.58
N VAL A 142 -17.21 -16.24 -9.71
CA VAL A 142 -17.07 -14.98 -10.43
C VAL A 142 -16.10 -14.05 -9.71
N MET A 143 -16.23 -13.89 -8.40
CA MET A 143 -15.34 -13.06 -7.58
C MET A 143 -13.88 -13.56 -7.63
N ASP A 144 -13.68 -14.85 -7.43
CA ASP A 144 -12.35 -15.46 -7.48
C ASP A 144 -11.73 -15.36 -8.87
N ASN A 145 -12.52 -15.54 -9.93
CA ASN A 145 -12.03 -15.39 -11.28
C ASN A 145 -11.63 -13.94 -11.58
N HIS A 146 -12.46 -12.97 -11.21
CA HIS A 146 -12.16 -11.55 -11.40
C HIS A 146 -10.83 -11.17 -10.73
N ILE A 147 -10.68 -11.48 -9.45
CA ILE A 147 -9.43 -11.25 -8.70
C ILE A 147 -8.24 -11.93 -9.41
N THR A 148 -8.42 -13.18 -9.82
CA THR A 148 -7.37 -13.95 -10.47
C THR A 148 -6.93 -13.35 -11.81
N GLN A 149 -7.87 -12.97 -12.65
CA GLN A 149 -7.57 -12.43 -13.98
C GLN A 149 -6.88 -11.07 -13.87
N GLU A 150 -7.42 -10.15 -13.08
CA GLU A 150 -6.87 -8.81 -12.94
C GLU A 150 -5.49 -8.84 -12.29
N MET A 151 -5.35 -9.53 -11.16
CA MET A 151 -4.05 -9.63 -10.49
C MET A 151 -3.01 -10.41 -11.30
N THR A 152 -3.41 -11.41 -12.11
CA THR A 152 -2.48 -12.13 -12.99
C THR A 152 -1.96 -11.21 -14.09
N HIS A 153 -2.83 -10.37 -14.69
CA HIS A 153 -2.43 -9.41 -15.71
C HIS A 153 -1.41 -8.39 -15.19
N TYR A 154 -1.58 -7.96 -13.95
CA TYR A 154 -0.71 -6.97 -13.31
C TYR A 154 0.34 -7.56 -12.37
N LYS A 155 0.52 -8.88 -12.33
CA LYS A 155 1.45 -9.54 -11.40
C LYS A 155 2.85 -8.95 -11.47
N GLY A 156 3.38 -8.57 -10.30
CA GLY A 156 4.69 -7.95 -10.16
C GLY A 156 4.78 -6.47 -10.58
N LYS A 157 3.67 -5.86 -11.03
CA LYS A 157 3.60 -4.44 -11.42
C LYS A 157 2.92 -3.56 -10.36
N ILE A 158 2.10 -4.15 -9.51
CA ILE A 158 1.33 -3.45 -8.48
C ILE A 158 1.98 -3.67 -7.11
N TYR A 159 2.26 -2.58 -6.41
CA TYR A 159 2.85 -2.62 -5.07
C TYR A 159 1.84 -3.03 -3.99
N ALA A 160 0.64 -2.49 -4.06
CA ALA A 160 -0.44 -2.75 -3.10
C ALA A 160 -1.80 -2.78 -3.81
N TRP A 161 -2.65 -3.73 -3.46
CA TRP A 161 -4.03 -3.84 -3.93
C TRP A 161 -5.02 -3.52 -2.85
N ASP A 162 -5.99 -2.68 -3.13
CA ASP A 162 -7.22 -2.61 -2.38
C ASP A 162 -8.07 -3.84 -2.75
N VAL A 163 -7.93 -4.91 -1.95
CA VAL A 163 -8.59 -6.19 -2.24
C VAL A 163 -10.09 -6.10 -2.04
N VAL A 164 -10.50 -5.49 -0.94
CA VAL A 164 -11.90 -5.20 -0.64
C VAL A 164 -12.03 -3.74 -0.21
N ASN A 165 -12.97 -3.05 -0.83
CA ASN A 165 -13.27 -1.66 -0.57
C ASN A 165 -14.65 -1.50 0.06
N GLU A 166 -14.74 -0.73 1.17
CA GLU A 166 -15.98 -0.24 1.78
C GLU A 166 -17.00 -1.31 2.20
N ALA A 167 -16.53 -2.40 2.80
CA ALA A 167 -17.41 -3.50 3.18
C ALA A 167 -18.19 -3.27 4.47
N PHE A 168 -17.91 -2.20 5.24
CA PHE A 168 -18.63 -1.89 6.47
C PHE A 168 -19.69 -0.80 6.26
N ALA A 169 -20.83 -0.94 6.97
CA ALA A 169 -21.90 0.04 6.94
C ALA A 169 -21.55 1.27 7.78
N ASP A 170 -21.96 2.45 7.31
CA ASP A 170 -21.73 3.70 8.02
C ASP A 170 -22.41 3.71 9.39
N GLY A 171 -21.71 4.22 10.39
CA GLY A 171 -22.20 4.30 11.76
C GLY A 171 -22.40 2.96 12.46
N SER A 172 -21.90 1.86 11.92
CA SER A 172 -22.13 0.50 12.42
C SER A 172 -20.83 -0.32 12.49
N THR A 173 -20.81 -1.34 13.34
CA THR A 173 -19.78 -2.39 13.34
C THR A 173 -20.08 -3.53 12.37
N GLN A 174 -21.20 -3.48 11.65
CA GLN A 174 -21.67 -4.55 10.77
C GLN A 174 -21.25 -4.29 9.33
N HIS A 175 -21.17 -5.36 8.54
CA HIS A 175 -20.90 -5.25 7.12
C HIS A 175 -22.04 -4.54 6.38
N ARG A 176 -21.67 -3.83 5.32
CA ARG A 176 -22.60 -3.15 4.39
C ARG A 176 -23.37 -4.18 3.59
N SER A 177 -24.67 -3.92 3.38
CA SER A 177 -25.45 -4.67 2.40
C SER A 177 -24.87 -4.48 0.98
N SER A 178 -24.53 -5.57 0.36
CA SER A 178 -24.02 -5.66 -1.01
C SER A 178 -24.34 -7.04 -1.56
N VAL A 179 -24.19 -7.27 -2.88
CA VAL A 179 -24.36 -8.61 -3.44
C VAL A 179 -23.42 -9.61 -2.75
N PHE A 180 -22.18 -9.23 -2.49
CA PHE A 180 -21.20 -10.09 -1.83
C PHE A 180 -21.64 -10.44 -0.41
N GLN A 181 -22.00 -9.45 0.40
CA GLN A 181 -22.46 -9.67 1.78
C GLN A 181 -23.76 -10.48 1.84
N ASN A 182 -24.72 -10.16 0.97
CA ASN A 182 -26.05 -10.75 1.02
C ASN A 182 -26.07 -12.21 0.54
N VAL A 183 -25.21 -12.55 -0.40
CA VAL A 183 -25.17 -13.88 -1.04
C VAL A 183 -24.07 -14.77 -0.44
N LEU A 184 -22.90 -14.22 -0.13
CA LEU A 184 -21.74 -14.98 0.39
C LEU A 184 -21.60 -14.90 1.92
N GLY A 185 -22.23 -13.89 2.56
CA GLY A 185 -22.08 -13.63 3.99
C GLY A 185 -20.71 -13.04 4.35
N ASN A 186 -20.38 -12.99 5.64
CA ASN A 186 -19.17 -12.32 6.16
C ASN A 186 -17.84 -12.91 5.65
N GLY A 187 -17.85 -14.12 5.15
CA GLY A 187 -16.66 -14.83 4.70
C GLY A 187 -16.05 -14.31 3.40
N PHE A 188 -16.80 -13.53 2.60
CA PHE A 188 -16.31 -13.10 1.28
C PHE A 188 -15.04 -12.26 1.35
N ILE A 189 -14.86 -11.46 2.41
CA ILE A 189 -13.66 -10.62 2.58
C ILE A 189 -12.43 -11.51 2.75
N GLU A 190 -12.48 -12.46 3.67
CA GLU A 190 -11.38 -13.42 3.88
C GLU A 190 -11.07 -14.21 2.61
N GLU A 191 -12.09 -14.68 1.91
CA GLU A 191 -11.96 -15.41 0.65
C GLU A 191 -11.22 -14.57 -0.40
N ALA A 192 -11.64 -13.31 -0.59
CA ALA A 192 -10.98 -12.39 -1.52
C ALA A 192 -9.48 -12.19 -1.20
N PHE A 193 -9.14 -12.00 0.08
CA PHE A 193 -7.74 -11.86 0.51
C PHE A 193 -6.92 -13.13 0.26
N ARG A 194 -7.48 -14.32 0.52
CA ARG A 194 -6.79 -15.60 0.29
C ARG A 194 -6.59 -15.85 -1.20
N THR A 195 -7.59 -15.58 -2.03
CA THR A 195 -7.51 -15.66 -3.49
C THR A 195 -6.43 -14.71 -4.01
N ALA A 196 -6.46 -13.44 -3.59
CA ALA A 196 -5.47 -12.44 -3.99
C ALA A 196 -4.02 -12.86 -3.64
N ARG A 197 -3.80 -13.39 -2.43
CA ARG A 197 -2.47 -13.87 -2.00
C ARG A 197 -2.00 -15.06 -2.82
N GLY A 198 -2.91 -15.93 -3.23
CA GLY A 198 -2.60 -17.07 -4.10
C GLY A 198 -2.10 -16.64 -5.48
N VAL A 199 -2.59 -15.51 -5.98
CA VAL A 199 -2.22 -14.99 -7.30
C VAL A 199 -0.89 -14.25 -7.27
N ASP A 200 -0.74 -13.26 -6.37
CA ASP A 200 0.49 -12.49 -6.23
C ASP A 200 0.98 -12.45 -4.77
N PRO A 201 1.90 -13.34 -4.42
CA PRO A 201 2.48 -13.38 -3.07
C PRO A 201 3.29 -12.13 -2.70
N ALA A 202 3.74 -11.35 -3.68
CA ALA A 202 4.62 -10.20 -3.46
C ALA A 202 3.86 -8.88 -3.24
N ALA A 203 2.65 -8.76 -3.77
CA ALA A 203 1.83 -7.56 -3.60
C ALA A 203 1.33 -7.44 -2.16
N LYS A 204 1.28 -6.21 -1.64
CA LYS A 204 0.60 -5.91 -0.39
C LYS A 204 -0.91 -5.97 -0.59
N LEU A 205 -1.62 -6.56 0.35
CA LEU A 205 -3.07 -6.72 0.31
C LEU A 205 -3.71 -5.84 1.37
N CYS A 206 -4.51 -4.86 0.91
CA CYS A 206 -5.14 -3.83 1.74
C CYS A 206 -6.65 -4.01 1.81
N TYR A 207 -7.21 -3.71 2.97
CA TYR A 207 -8.61 -3.35 3.12
C TYR A 207 -8.71 -1.83 3.10
N ASN A 208 -9.59 -1.24 2.30
CA ASN A 208 -9.74 0.21 2.15
C ASN A 208 -11.16 0.66 2.54
N ASP A 209 -11.28 1.74 3.32
CA ASP A 209 -12.60 2.27 3.69
C ASP A 209 -12.51 3.77 4.05
N TYR A 210 -13.65 4.44 4.03
CA TYR A 210 -13.86 5.81 4.48
C TYR A 210 -14.56 5.85 5.84
N ASN A 211 -14.51 6.98 6.53
CA ASN A 211 -15.11 7.16 7.87
C ASN A 211 -14.60 6.15 8.91
N ILE A 212 -13.34 5.74 8.78
CA ILE A 212 -12.64 4.90 9.75
C ILE A 212 -11.48 5.63 10.43
N GLU A 213 -11.41 6.93 10.28
CA GLU A 213 -10.37 7.81 10.82
C GLU A 213 -10.58 8.15 12.29
N ASP A 214 -11.84 8.27 12.75
CA ASP A 214 -12.16 8.51 14.16
C ASP A 214 -12.13 7.21 14.96
N TRP A 215 -11.24 7.12 15.93
CA TRP A 215 -11.10 5.93 16.79
C TRP A 215 -12.41 5.53 17.51
N ASN A 216 -13.24 6.50 17.84
CA ASN A 216 -14.48 6.27 18.57
C ASN A 216 -15.67 5.88 17.67
N ALA A 217 -15.51 5.94 16.36
CA ALA A 217 -16.57 5.59 15.43
C ALA A 217 -16.82 4.08 15.42
N ALA A 218 -18.08 3.67 15.39
CA ALA A 218 -18.48 2.26 15.36
C ALA A 218 -17.87 1.53 14.14
N LYS A 219 -17.85 2.16 12.98
CA LYS A 219 -17.27 1.62 11.75
C LYS A 219 -15.77 1.32 11.92
N THR A 220 -15.03 2.24 12.51
CA THR A 220 -13.61 2.06 12.84
C THR A 220 -13.38 0.84 13.72
N GLN A 221 -14.21 0.68 14.77
CA GLN A 221 -14.11 -0.46 15.68
C GLN A 221 -14.48 -1.78 14.99
N GLY A 222 -15.43 -1.77 14.05
CA GLY A 222 -15.77 -2.93 13.23
C GLY A 222 -14.60 -3.38 12.36
N VAL A 223 -14.01 -2.45 11.61
CA VAL A 223 -12.84 -2.71 10.77
C VAL A 223 -11.63 -3.15 11.61
N TYR A 224 -11.36 -2.47 12.73
CA TYR A 224 -10.28 -2.85 13.65
C TYR A 224 -10.42 -4.28 14.17
N SER A 225 -11.65 -4.66 14.56
CA SER A 225 -11.94 -6.01 15.05
C SER A 225 -11.75 -7.06 13.98
N MET A 226 -12.15 -6.78 12.73
CA MET A 226 -11.92 -7.68 11.58
C MET A 226 -10.41 -7.84 11.31
N VAL A 227 -9.65 -6.75 11.26
CA VAL A 227 -8.20 -6.81 11.01
C VAL A 227 -7.48 -7.59 12.11
N LYS A 228 -7.85 -7.36 13.37
CA LYS A 228 -7.32 -8.10 14.53
C LYS A 228 -7.61 -9.60 14.44
N ASP A 229 -8.84 -9.97 14.08
CA ASP A 229 -9.23 -11.37 13.86
C ASP A 229 -8.44 -11.97 12.68
N PHE A 230 -8.35 -11.29 11.56
CA PHE A 230 -7.59 -11.74 10.39
C PHE A 230 -6.12 -12.00 10.73
N LYS A 231 -5.47 -11.09 11.43
CA LYS A 231 -4.08 -11.28 11.88
C LYS A 231 -3.95 -12.49 12.79
N SER A 232 -4.89 -12.70 13.72
CA SER A 232 -4.86 -13.82 14.66
C SER A 232 -5.03 -15.19 13.97
N ARG A 233 -5.79 -15.25 12.87
CA ARG A 233 -6.06 -16.46 12.09
C ARG A 233 -5.14 -16.64 10.87
N GLY A 234 -4.18 -15.75 10.66
CA GLY A 234 -3.26 -15.82 9.53
C GLY A 234 -3.93 -15.55 8.17
N VAL A 235 -5.00 -14.75 8.14
CA VAL A 235 -5.55 -14.21 6.90
C VAL A 235 -4.56 -13.17 6.35
N PRO A 236 -4.23 -13.21 5.05
CA PRO A 236 -3.12 -12.44 4.50
C PRO A 236 -3.49 -10.97 4.25
N ILE A 237 -3.72 -10.20 5.31
CA ILE A 237 -3.89 -8.75 5.27
C ILE A 237 -2.58 -8.06 5.66
N ASP A 238 -2.08 -7.17 4.79
CA ASP A 238 -0.82 -6.46 4.98
C ASP A 238 -1.02 -4.99 5.32
N CYS A 239 -2.15 -4.38 4.94
CA CYS A 239 -2.39 -2.95 5.09
C CYS A 239 -3.87 -2.62 5.27
N VAL A 240 -4.11 -1.43 5.86
CA VAL A 240 -5.40 -0.78 5.90
C VAL A 240 -5.27 0.60 5.24
N GLY A 241 -6.12 0.84 4.26
CA GLY A 241 -6.29 2.13 3.61
C GLY A 241 -7.38 2.94 4.32
N PHE A 242 -7.03 4.15 4.68
CA PHE A 242 -7.91 5.19 5.18
C PHE A 242 -8.18 6.14 4.03
N GLN A 243 -9.38 6.22 3.50
CA GLN A 243 -9.67 7.10 2.35
C GLN A 243 -9.42 8.56 2.69
N SER A 244 -9.67 8.94 3.95
CA SER A 244 -9.34 10.27 4.48
C SER A 244 -10.04 11.42 3.75
N HIS A 245 -11.31 11.23 3.41
CA HIS A 245 -12.19 12.29 2.89
C HIS A 245 -12.66 13.17 4.05
N PHE A 246 -12.03 14.33 4.22
CA PHE A 246 -12.35 15.22 5.34
C PHE A 246 -13.19 16.42 4.91
N GLY A 247 -14.12 16.81 5.78
CA GLY A 247 -14.79 18.10 5.69
C GLY A 247 -13.83 19.26 6.00
N SER A 248 -14.34 20.49 5.94
CA SER A 248 -13.56 21.71 6.21
C SER A 248 -12.93 21.78 7.61
N GLY A 249 -13.39 20.95 8.55
CA GLY A 249 -12.78 20.81 9.87
C GLY A 249 -11.47 20.02 9.90
N GLY A 250 -11.12 19.34 8.81
CA GLY A 250 -9.96 18.44 8.73
C GLY A 250 -10.16 17.12 9.47
N PRO A 251 -9.06 16.39 9.74
CA PRO A 251 -9.11 15.07 10.37
C PRO A 251 -9.61 15.15 11.83
N PRO A 252 -10.21 14.06 12.35
CA PRO A 252 -10.57 13.98 13.76
C PRO A 252 -9.34 14.06 14.65
N SER A 253 -9.46 14.65 15.83
CA SER A 253 -8.36 14.89 16.76
C SER A 253 -7.66 13.62 17.27
N ASN A 254 -8.34 12.48 17.18
CA ASN A 254 -7.81 11.16 17.57
C ASN A 254 -7.29 10.33 16.37
N PHE A 255 -7.15 10.93 15.18
CA PHE A 255 -6.71 10.22 13.98
C PHE A 255 -5.34 9.54 14.16
N GLN A 256 -4.38 10.24 14.77
CA GLN A 256 -3.07 9.64 15.09
C GLN A 256 -3.21 8.39 15.99
N THR A 257 -4.13 8.41 16.95
CA THR A 257 -4.43 7.23 17.79
C THR A 257 -4.96 6.08 16.96
N THR A 258 -5.87 6.38 16.02
CA THR A 258 -6.42 5.38 15.09
C THR A 258 -5.30 4.71 14.28
N LEU A 259 -4.47 5.50 13.61
CA LEU A 259 -3.34 4.99 12.82
C LEU A 259 -2.39 4.12 13.68
N SER A 260 -2.06 4.58 14.88
CA SER A 260 -1.17 3.87 15.81
C SER A 260 -1.75 2.52 16.25
N ASN A 261 -3.06 2.46 16.53
CA ASN A 261 -3.72 1.23 16.95
C ASN A 261 -3.75 0.19 15.81
N PHE A 262 -4.06 0.61 14.58
CA PHE A 262 -4.00 -0.30 13.43
C PHE A 262 -2.56 -0.78 13.15
N ALA A 263 -1.58 0.12 13.18
CA ALA A 263 -0.18 -0.24 13.00
C ALA A 263 0.31 -1.24 14.06
N ALA A 264 -0.18 -1.14 15.30
CA ALA A 264 0.12 -2.08 16.39
C ALA A 264 -0.38 -3.52 16.11
N LEU A 265 -1.34 -3.71 15.20
CA LEU A 265 -1.74 -5.04 14.71
C LEU A 265 -0.74 -5.65 13.72
N GLY A 266 0.30 -4.94 13.33
CA GLY A 266 1.29 -5.38 12.35
C GLY A 266 0.78 -5.28 10.91
N VAL A 267 0.02 -4.24 10.61
CA VAL A 267 -0.37 -3.86 9.25
C VAL A 267 0.17 -2.47 8.93
N ASP A 268 0.48 -2.21 7.66
CA ASP A 268 0.76 -0.86 7.20
C ASP A 268 -0.52 -0.02 7.23
N VAL A 269 -0.39 1.26 7.52
CA VAL A 269 -1.48 2.23 7.43
C VAL A 269 -1.20 3.20 6.28
N GLN A 270 -2.20 3.43 5.43
CA GLN A 270 -2.07 4.23 4.23
C GLN A 270 -3.24 5.22 4.14
N LEU A 271 -2.94 6.51 3.88
CA LEU A 271 -3.94 7.48 3.48
C LEU A 271 -4.08 7.35 1.96
N THR A 272 -5.24 6.92 1.48
CA THR A 272 -5.39 6.43 0.12
C THR A 272 -6.03 7.42 -0.84
N GLU A 273 -6.87 8.34 -0.32
CA GLU A 273 -7.71 9.22 -1.14
C GLU A 273 -7.83 10.63 -0.53
N LEU A 274 -6.82 11.03 0.25
CA LEU A 274 -6.87 12.24 1.08
C LEU A 274 -7.32 13.47 0.30
N ASP A 275 -8.44 14.00 0.71
CA ASP A 275 -8.91 15.34 0.37
C ASP A 275 -9.49 16.06 1.59
N ILE A 276 -9.53 17.39 1.53
CA ILE A 276 -10.09 18.21 2.62
C ILE A 276 -10.94 19.31 1.96
N ALA A 277 -12.23 19.25 2.17
CA ALA A 277 -13.17 20.22 1.59
C ALA A 277 -12.85 21.64 2.03
N GLN A 278 -12.70 22.56 1.06
CA GLN A 278 -12.41 23.98 1.28
C GLN A 278 -11.12 24.26 2.07
N ALA A 279 -10.20 23.32 2.12
CA ALA A 279 -8.93 23.48 2.82
C ALA A 279 -8.01 24.48 2.11
N GLY A 280 -7.34 25.32 2.88
CA GLY A 280 -6.16 26.04 2.41
C GLY A 280 -4.92 25.12 2.42
N THR A 281 -3.89 25.52 1.69
CA THR A 281 -2.62 24.79 1.58
C THR A 281 -2.03 24.40 2.95
N THR A 282 -2.11 25.30 3.93
CA THR A 282 -1.59 25.07 5.28
C THR A 282 -2.31 23.93 6.00
N GLN A 283 -3.64 23.86 5.88
CA GLN A 283 -4.42 22.80 6.52
C GLN A 283 -4.08 21.43 5.90
N TYR A 284 -3.98 21.36 4.58
CA TYR A 284 -3.56 20.14 3.89
C TYR A 284 -2.16 19.69 4.34
N SER A 285 -1.19 20.62 4.34
CA SER A 285 0.19 20.32 4.74
C SER A 285 0.31 19.84 6.19
N ASN A 286 -0.56 20.30 7.09
CA ASN A 286 -0.55 19.86 8.49
C ASN A 286 -1.15 18.46 8.68
N THR A 287 -1.89 17.96 7.70
CA THR A 287 -2.52 16.62 7.74
C THR A 287 -1.59 15.54 7.18
N VAL A 288 -0.81 15.88 6.16
CA VAL A 288 0.13 14.98 5.47
C VAL A 288 1.48 14.96 6.19
#